data_aa5d4d006240f0564884ef7a105401ce
#
_entry.id   aa5d4d006240f0564884ef7a105401ce
#
_cell.length_a   1.000
_cell.length_b   1.000
_cell.length_c   1.000
_cell.angle_alpha   90.00
_cell.angle_beta   90.00
_cell.angle_gamma   90.00
#
_symmetry.space_group_name_H-M   'P 1'
#
loop_
_entity.id
_entity.type
_entity.pdbx_description
1 polymer ?
#
loop_
_entity_poly.entity_id
_entity_poly.type
_entity_poly.pdbx_seq_one_letter_code
_entity_poly.pdbx_strand_id
1 'polypeptide(L)'
;MPAAAARRPAKAERTRAAILAAAERLFARRGYAATRLEDVAETVGVKRAALFYHFRDKQGLYDAVIEDAFGMLAARLDEAFSVPRPIAERIERAVEAWVDAIVARPALARLILRHAAEAEEHPAQPLFPAAERLLRVAFSLFEQGRTSGELQPVHDDPFHTASALIGATVFYVSAFAALLPPGDFDPLAPEQVAAHKRDALRTVRRLLGIGTPRRAAERTGRP
;
A
#
# COMPACT_ATOMS: atom_id res chain seq x y z
N MET A 1 -26.55 25.84 -4.67
CA MET A 1 -25.50 25.61 -5.66
C MET A 1 -25.65 24.20 -6.22
N PRO A 2 -25.84 24.01 -7.54
CA PRO A 2 -26.03 22.66 -8.09
C PRO A 2 -24.69 21.90 -8.04
N ALA A 3 -24.74 20.66 -7.52
CA ALA A 3 -23.63 19.74 -7.52
C ALA A 3 -23.15 19.50 -8.96
N ALA A 4 -21.86 19.71 -9.22
CA ALA A 4 -21.25 19.46 -10.51
C ALA A 4 -21.43 17.98 -10.85
N ALA A 5 -22.25 17.68 -11.86
CA ALA A 5 -22.46 16.34 -12.39
C ALA A 5 -21.10 15.78 -12.84
N ALA A 6 -20.64 14.72 -12.23
CA ALA A 6 -19.41 14.05 -12.58
C ALA A 6 -19.47 13.64 -14.07
N ARG A 7 -18.62 14.25 -14.89
CA ARG A 7 -18.54 14.02 -16.34
C ARG A 7 -18.19 12.56 -16.58
N ARG A 8 -19.03 11.79 -17.27
CA ARG A 8 -18.73 10.40 -17.62
C ARG A 8 -17.40 10.34 -18.40
N PRO A 9 -16.45 9.49 -17.98
CA PRO A 9 -15.16 9.38 -18.65
C PRO A 9 -15.34 9.02 -20.13
N ALA A 10 -14.50 9.60 -21.00
CA ALA A 10 -14.49 9.32 -22.41
C ALA A 10 -14.25 7.84 -22.69
N LYS A 11 -14.71 7.32 -23.85
CA LYS A 11 -14.54 5.90 -24.22
C LYS A 11 -13.07 5.45 -24.12
N ALA A 12 -12.14 6.29 -24.54
CA ALA A 12 -10.71 6.03 -24.47
C ALA A 12 -10.21 5.88 -23.03
N GLU A 13 -10.67 6.71 -22.08
CA GLU A 13 -10.33 6.64 -20.67
C GLU A 13 -10.85 5.34 -20.02
N ARG A 14 -12.08 4.93 -20.36
CA ARG A 14 -12.64 3.65 -19.89
C ARG A 14 -11.84 2.46 -20.41
N THR A 15 -11.45 2.48 -21.68
CA THR A 15 -10.62 1.42 -22.28
C THR A 15 -9.25 1.39 -21.59
N ARG A 16 -8.62 2.54 -21.37
CA ARG A 16 -7.34 2.62 -20.65
C ARG A 16 -7.44 2.05 -19.25
N ALA A 17 -8.46 2.42 -18.48
CA ALA A 17 -8.69 1.89 -17.13
C ALA A 17 -8.94 0.36 -17.14
N ALA A 18 -9.69 -0.16 -18.10
CA ALA A 18 -9.90 -1.60 -18.24
C ALA A 18 -8.61 -2.36 -18.57
N ILE A 19 -7.75 -1.79 -19.42
CA ILE A 19 -6.42 -2.35 -19.73
C ILE A 19 -5.54 -2.37 -18.49
N LEU A 20 -5.46 -1.27 -17.72
CA LEU A 20 -4.69 -1.22 -16.48
C LEU A 20 -5.16 -2.27 -15.46
N ALA A 21 -6.48 -2.39 -15.24
CA ALA A 21 -7.03 -3.36 -14.31
C ALA A 21 -6.79 -4.83 -14.74
N ALA A 22 -6.82 -5.13 -16.03
CA ALA A 22 -6.49 -6.45 -16.55
C ALA A 22 -5.00 -6.76 -16.43
N ALA A 23 -4.15 -5.80 -16.81
CA ALA A 23 -2.70 -5.91 -16.71
C ALA A 23 -2.24 -6.11 -15.26
N GLU A 24 -2.78 -5.34 -14.31
CA GLU A 24 -2.50 -5.50 -12.88
C GLU A 24 -2.75 -6.94 -12.40
N ARG A 25 -3.92 -7.50 -12.72
CA ARG A 25 -4.25 -8.88 -12.33
C ARG A 25 -3.30 -9.90 -12.95
N LEU A 26 -2.89 -9.70 -14.21
CA LEU A 26 -1.98 -10.60 -14.90
C LEU A 26 -0.55 -10.47 -14.36
N PHE A 27 -0.05 -9.27 -14.18
CA PHE A 27 1.27 -9.04 -13.57
C PHE A 27 1.33 -9.57 -12.12
N ALA A 28 0.29 -9.34 -11.32
CA ALA A 28 0.21 -9.85 -9.96
C ALA A 28 0.21 -11.39 -9.91
N ARG A 29 -0.42 -12.06 -10.89
CA ARG A 29 -0.52 -13.52 -10.93
C ARG A 29 0.68 -14.21 -11.54
N ARG A 30 1.18 -13.71 -12.69
CA ARG A 30 2.18 -14.37 -13.55
C ARG A 30 3.57 -13.74 -13.44
N GLY A 31 3.68 -12.53 -12.87
CA GLY A 31 4.89 -11.72 -12.91
C GLY A 31 5.06 -10.94 -14.21
N TYR A 32 6.05 -10.06 -14.22
CA TYR A 32 6.37 -9.24 -15.39
C TYR A 32 6.76 -10.12 -16.57
N ALA A 33 7.75 -11.02 -16.42
CA ALA A 33 8.32 -11.80 -17.52
C ALA A 33 7.26 -12.64 -18.26
N ALA A 34 6.42 -13.37 -17.55
CA ALA A 34 5.45 -14.31 -18.12
C ALA A 34 4.14 -13.67 -18.63
N THR A 35 3.91 -12.37 -18.37
CA THR A 35 2.71 -11.67 -18.88
C THR A 35 2.95 -11.19 -20.30
N ARG A 36 2.03 -11.50 -21.22
CA ARG A 36 2.06 -11.03 -22.60
C ARG A 36 1.03 -9.92 -22.83
N LEU A 37 1.32 -8.97 -23.73
CA LEU A 37 0.38 -7.91 -24.09
C LEU A 37 -0.88 -8.47 -24.78
N GLU A 38 -0.74 -9.58 -25.49
CA GLU A 38 -1.83 -10.31 -26.12
C GLU A 38 -2.85 -10.81 -25.08
N ASP A 39 -2.37 -11.37 -23.95
CA ASP A 39 -3.23 -11.86 -22.86
C ASP A 39 -4.03 -10.71 -22.23
N VAL A 40 -3.40 -9.52 -22.12
CA VAL A 40 -4.08 -8.32 -21.62
C VAL A 40 -5.17 -7.87 -22.60
N ALA A 41 -4.86 -7.80 -23.91
CA ALA A 41 -5.80 -7.40 -24.94
C ALA A 41 -7.00 -8.34 -24.99
N GLU A 42 -6.76 -9.65 -24.95
CA GLU A 42 -7.79 -10.69 -24.90
C GLU A 42 -8.69 -10.57 -23.66
N THR A 43 -8.08 -10.37 -22.48
CA THR A 43 -8.81 -10.20 -21.21
C THR A 43 -9.78 -9.00 -21.25
N VAL A 44 -9.43 -7.93 -21.95
CA VAL A 44 -10.24 -6.72 -22.09
C VAL A 44 -11.21 -6.79 -23.27
N GLY A 45 -11.00 -7.73 -24.21
CA GLY A 45 -11.77 -7.84 -25.44
C GLY A 45 -11.43 -6.75 -26.46
N VAL A 46 -10.18 -6.29 -26.51
CA VAL A 46 -9.70 -5.27 -27.45
C VAL A 46 -8.66 -5.86 -28.39
N LYS A 47 -8.51 -5.25 -29.58
CA LYS A 47 -7.42 -5.61 -30.49
C LYS A 47 -6.08 -5.12 -29.93
N ARG A 48 -4.99 -5.88 -30.19
CA ARG A 48 -3.62 -5.51 -29.80
C ARG A 48 -3.25 -4.07 -30.19
N ALA A 49 -3.69 -3.61 -31.36
CA ALA A 49 -3.47 -2.24 -31.83
C ALA A 49 -4.08 -1.18 -30.88
N ALA A 50 -5.23 -1.47 -30.27
CA ALA A 50 -5.84 -0.57 -29.29
C ALA A 50 -4.99 -0.45 -28.01
N LEU A 51 -4.27 -1.50 -27.62
CA LEU A 51 -3.38 -1.48 -26.49
C LEU A 51 -2.17 -0.57 -26.76
N PHE A 52 -1.57 -0.67 -27.97
CA PHE A 52 -0.46 0.19 -28.39
C PHE A 52 -0.85 1.67 -28.59
N TYR A 53 -2.13 1.96 -28.78
CA TYR A 53 -2.61 3.33 -28.74
C TYR A 53 -2.48 3.98 -27.34
N HIS A 54 -2.60 3.18 -26.29
CA HIS A 54 -2.54 3.66 -24.92
C HIS A 54 -1.15 3.51 -24.25
N PHE A 55 -0.41 2.47 -24.65
CA PHE A 55 0.88 2.11 -24.02
C PHE A 55 1.90 1.73 -25.09
N ARG A 56 3.05 2.35 -25.06
CA ARG A 56 4.12 2.17 -26.05
C ARG A 56 4.59 0.72 -26.15
N ASP A 57 4.79 0.07 -25.00
CA ASP A 57 5.32 -1.28 -24.87
C ASP A 57 4.88 -1.90 -23.53
N LYS A 58 5.37 -3.11 -23.25
CA LYS A 58 5.04 -3.83 -22.01
C LYS A 58 5.57 -3.11 -20.78
N GLN A 59 6.74 -2.49 -20.86
CA GLN A 59 7.31 -1.72 -19.76
C GLN A 59 6.45 -0.50 -19.45
N GLY A 60 6.07 0.26 -20.45
CA GLY A 60 5.18 1.42 -20.26
C GLY A 60 3.79 1.05 -19.72
N LEU A 61 3.28 -0.15 -20.05
CA LEU A 61 2.06 -0.65 -19.41
C LEU A 61 2.30 -1.04 -17.94
N TYR A 62 3.41 -1.70 -17.64
CA TYR A 62 3.78 -2.09 -16.27
C TYR A 62 3.97 -0.85 -15.38
N ASP A 63 4.74 0.12 -15.85
CA ASP A 63 4.98 1.38 -15.14
C ASP A 63 3.68 2.12 -14.84
N ALA A 64 2.77 2.17 -15.82
CA ALA A 64 1.46 2.79 -15.64
C ALA A 64 0.55 2.02 -14.65
N VAL A 65 0.64 0.67 -14.59
CA VAL A 65 -0.06 -0.13 -13.58
C VAL A 65 0.46 0.20 -12.18
N ILE A 66 1.76 0.29 -12.05
CA ILE A 66 2.43 0.61 -10.81
C ILE A 66 2.07 2.03 -10.34
N GLU A 67 2.19 3.01 -11.24
CA GLU A 67 1.85 4.42 -10.96
C GLU A 67 0.39 4.56 -10.53
N ASP A 68 -0.56 3.90 -11.21
CA ASP A 68 -1.98 3.91 -10.87
C ASP A 68 -2.24 3.28 -9.50
N ALA A 69 -1.65 2.10 -9.24
CA ALA A 69 -1.84 1.36 -8.00
C ALA A 69 -1.28 2.13 -6.78
N PHE A 70 -0.06 2.63 -6.90
CA PHE A 70 0.60 3.37 -5.83
C PHE A 70 0.15 4.82 -5.71
N GLY A 71 -0.25 5.44 -6.83
CA GLY A 71 -0.82 6.78 -6.82
C GLY A 71 -2.10 6.87 -5.99
N MET A 72 -2.99 5.89 -6.12
CA MET A 72 -4.20 5.80 -5.29
C MET A 72 -3.88 5.57 -3.80
N LEU A 73 -2.94 4.69 -3.50
CA LEU A 73 -2.48 4.46 -2.14
C LEU A 73 -1.84 5.72 -1.55
N ALA A 74 -0.95 6.36 -2.32
CA ALA A 74 -0.28 7.59 -1.93
C ALA A 74 -1.28 8.70 -1.59
N ALA A 75 -2.31 8.90 -2.40
CA ALA A 75 -3.33 9.91 -2.16
C ALA A 75 -4.08 9.68 -0.83
N ARG A 76 -4.46 8.42 -0.54
CA ARG A 76 -5.15 8.08 0.72
C ARG A 76 -4.27 8.28 1.95
N LEU A 77 -3.00 7.91 1.86
CA LEU A 77 -2.06 8.10 2.96
C LEU A 77 -1.69 9.56 3.16
N ASP A 78 -1.49 10.33 2.08
CA ASP A 78 -1.29 11.78 2.15
C ASP A 78 -2.48 12.49 2.83
N GLU A 79 -3.71 12.10 2.52
CA GLU A 79 -4.90 12.61 3.19
C GLU A 79 -4.87 12.30 4.70
N ALA A 80 -4.59 11.05 5.07
CA ALA A 80 -4.51 10.64 6.46
C ALA A 80 -3.41 11.38 7.24
N PHE A 81 -2.25 11.59 6.58
CA PHE A 81 -1.13 12.32 7.18
C PHE A 81 -1.34 13.84 7.25
N SER A 82 -2.22 14.41 6.42
CA SER A 82 -2.41 15.87 6.31
C SER A 82 -3.50 16.43 7.23
N VAL A 83 -4.28 15.58 7.91
CA VAL A 83 -5.33 16.06 8.82
C VAL A 83 -4.72 16.86 9.99
N PRO A 84 -5.38 17.97 10.45
CA PRO A 84 -4.90 18.76 11.60
C PRO A 84 -5.25 18.04 12.91
N ARG A 85 -4.56 16.96 13.21
CA ARG A 85 -4.73 16.11 14.38
C ARG A 85 -3.38 15.79 15.02
N PRO A 86 -3.35 15.32 16.28
CA PRO A 86 -2.15 14.78 16.90
C PRO A 86 -1.45 13.74 16.01
N ILE A 87 -0.13 13.66 16.08
CA ILE A 87 0.66 12.78 15.23
C ILE A 87 0.23 11.32 15.39
N ALA A 88 -0.05 10.90 16.62
CA ALA A 88 -0.55 9.56 16.91
C ALA A 88 -1.84 9.23 16.12
N GLU A 89 -2.83 10.14 16.12
CA GLU A 89 -4.09 9.94 15.36
C GLU A 89 -3.85 9.92 13.85
N ARG A 90 -2.93 10.73 13.33
CA ARG A 90 -2.58 10.77 11.90
C ARG A 90 -1.97 9.45 11.46
N ILE A 91 -1.08 8.88 12.28
CA ILE A 91 -0.47 7.56 12.02
C ILE A 91 -1.53 6.45 12.07
N GLU A 92 -2.42 6.45 13.07
CA GLU A 92 -3.49 5.45 13.16
C GLU A 92 -4.41 5.49 11.93
N ARG A 93 -4.80 6.68 11.48
CA ARG A 93 -5.59 6.85 10.25
C ARG A 93 -4.84 6.35 9.01
N ALA A 94 -3.54 6.59 8.94
CA ALA A 94 -2.73 6.08 7.83
C ALA A 94 -2.64 4.54 7.85
N VAL A 95 -2.56 3.91 9.02
CA VAL A 95 -2.63 2.44 9.14
C VAL A 95 -3.98 1.89 8.68
N GLU A 96 -5.08 2.53 9.07
CA GLU A 96 -6.42 2.15 8.59
C GLU A 96 -6.52 2.29 7.06
N ALA A 97 -6.11 3.44 6.53
CA ALA A 97 -6.11 3.71 5.09
C ALA A 97 -5.24 2.73 4.30
N TRP A 98 -4.08 2.33 4.86
CA TRP A 98 -3.21 1.29 4.31
C TRP A 98 -3.93 -0.06 4.22
N VAL A 99 -4.48 -0.55 5.33
CA VAL A 99 -5.20 -1.84 5.35
C VAL A 99 -6.36 -1.81 4.37
N ASP A 100 -7.16 -0.75 4.38
CA ASP A 100 -8.32 -0.60 3.47
C ASP A 100 -7.90 -0.57 2.00
N ALA A 101 -6.79 0.10 1.66
CA ALA A 101 -6.30 0.15 0.29
C ALA A 101 -5.81 -1.22 -0.20
N ILE A 102 -5.10 -1.98 0.64
CA ILE A 102 -4.59 -3.31 0.29
C ILE A 102 -5.73 -4.33 0.19
N VAL A 103 -6.71 -4.27 1.09
CA VAL A 103 -7.91 -5.13 1.06
C VAL A 103 -8.78 -4.84 -0.17
N ALA A 104 -8.99 -3.57 -0.50
CA ALA A 104 -9.75 -3.17 -1.67
C ALA A 104 -9.08 -3.56 -3.00
N ARG A 105 -7.74 -3.76 -2.99
CA ARG A 105 -6.95 -4.06 -4.19
C ARG A 105 -5.90 -5.15 -3.89
N PRO A 106 -6.32 -6.42 -3.67
CA PRO A 106 -5.42 -7.50 -3.26
C PRO A 106 -4.29 -7.80 -4.26
N ALA A 107 -4.48 -7.45 -5.54
CA ALA A 107 -3.44 -7.54 -6.56
C ALA A 107 -2.22 -6.67 -6.23
N LEU A 108 -2.43 -5.51 -5.60
CA LEU A 108 -1.34 -4.62 -5.16
C LEU A 108 -0.42 -5.32 -4.15
N ALA A 109 -0.98 -6.06 -3.17
CA ALA A 109 -0.17 -6.82 -2.21
C ALA A 109 0.75 -7.82 -2.92
N ARG A 110 0.24 -8.54 -3.92
CA ARG A 110 1.02 -9.49 -4.73
C ARG A 110 2.09 -8.80 -5.57
N LEU A 111 1.77 -7.64 -6.15
CA LEU A 111 2.74 -6.84 -6.90
C LEU A 111 3.89 -6.38 -6.01
N ILE A 112 3.60 -5.93 -4.77
CA ILE A 112 4.63 -5.54 -3.79
C ILE A 112 5.57 -6.71 -3.50
N LEU A 113 5.03 -7.90 -3.19
CA LEU A 113 5.87 -9.08 -2.91
C LEU A 113 6.72 -9.51 -4.10
N ARG A 114 6.12 -9.52 -5.30
CA ARG A 114 6.87 -9.88 -6.52
C ARG A 114 7.98 -8.90 -6.80
N HIS A 115 7.68 -7.63 -6.72
CA HIS A 115 8.69 -6.60 -6.94
C HIS A 115 9.85 -6.72 -5.94
N ALA A 116 9.54 -6.97 -4.66
CA ALA A 116 10.57 -7.20 -3.64
C ALA A 116 11.41 -8.45 -3.94
N ALA A 117 10.79 -9.54 -4.44
CA ALA A 117 11.50 -10.76 -4.80
C ALA A 117 12.35 -10.62 -6.07
N GLU A 118 11.92 -9.80 -7.03
CA GLU A 118 12.59 -9.58 -8.31
C GLU A 118 13.61 -8.41 -8.27
N ALA A 119 13.71 -7.71 -7.13
CA ALA A 119 14.56 -6.51 -6.99
C ALA A 119 16.06 -6.77 -7.22
N GLU A 120 16.56 -7.97 -6.88
CA GLU A 120 17.96 -8.35 -7.11
C GLU A 120 18.25 -8.54 -8.61
N GLU A 121 17.27 -9.02 -9.38
CA GLU A 121 17.41 -9.23 -10.83
C GLU A 121 17.25 -7.93 -11.62
N HIS A 122 16.58 -6.93 -11.03
CA HIS A 122 16.27 -5.66 -11.67
C HIS A 122 16.58 -4.44 -10.77
N PRO A 123 17.84 -4.27 -10.35
CA PRO A 123 18.24 -3.24 -9.36
C PRO A 123 18.03 -1.80 -9.82
N ALA A 124 17.78 -1.57 -11.10
CA ALA A 124 17.59 -0.23 -11.68
C ALA A 124 16.15 0.28 -11.66
N GLN A 125 15.20 -0.51 -11.17
CA GLN A 125 13.82 -0.05 -11.02
C GLN A 125 13.59 0.38 -9.58
N PRO A 126 13.72 1.69 -9.24
CA PRO A 126 13.40 2.16 -7.91
C PRO A 126 11.92 1.87 -7.64
N LEU A 127 11.68 1.27 -6.49
CA LEU A 127 10.32 1.05 -6.00
C LEU A 127 9.66 2.42 -5.84
N PHE A 128 9.09 2.93 -6.91
CA PHE A 128 8.12 4.01 -6.96
C PHE A 128 8.52 5.35 -6.33
N PRO A 129 8.64 6.40 -7.11
CA PRO A 129 8.73 7.77 -6.59
C PRO A 129 7.60 8.10 -5.59
N ALA A 130 6.40 7.51 -5.80
CA ALA A 130 5.27 7.66 -4.88
C ALA A 130 5.51 6.98 -3.52
N ALA A 131 6.09 5.77 -3.48
CA ALA A 131 6.43 5.09 -2.23
C ALA A 131 7.54 5.82 -1.46
N GLU A 132 8.55 6.32 -2.16
CA GLU A 132 9.62 7.11 -1.55
C GLU A 132 9.08 8.38 -0.87
N ARG A 133 8.16 9.09 -1.54
CA ARG A 133 7.50 10.27 -0.97
C ARG A 133 6.70 9.91 0.28
N LEU A 134 5.93 8.83 0.25
CA LEU A 134 5.14 8.36 1.39
C LEU A 134 6.02 7.99 2.58
N LEU A 135 7.10 7.26 2.34
CA LEU A 135 8.05 6.90 3.39
C LEU A 135 8.70 8.14 4.01
N ARG A 136 9.09 9.13 3.19
CA ARG A 136 9.62 10.41 3.72
C ARG A 136 8.63 11.11 4.63
N VAL A 137 7.35 11.19 4.26
CA VAL A 137 6.31 11.80 5.10
C VAL A 137 6.12 11.01 6.39
N ALA A 138 6.00 9.68 6.30
CA ALA A 138 5.83 8.81 7.46
C ALA A 138 7.02 8.92 8.43
N PHE A 139 8.24 8.94 7.92
CA PHE A 139 9.46 9.07 8.73
C PHE A 139 9.59 10.45 9.35
N SER A 140 9.19 11.50 8.61
CA SER A 140 9.14 12.86 9.19
C SER A 140 8.14 12.94 10.35
N LEU A 141 6.96 12.32 10.23
CA LEU A 141 5.99 12.26 11.31
C LEU A 141 6.49 11.44 12.50
N PHE A 142 7.19 10.34 12.25
CA PHE A 142 7.83 9.55 13.30
C PHE A 142 8.83 10.41 14.11
N GLU A 143 9.73 11.12 13.43
CA GLU A 143 10.70 11.99 14.07
C GLU A 143 10.06 13.17 14.84
N GLN A 144 9.04 13.79 14.26
CA GLN A 144 8.28 14.84 14.93
C GLN A 144 7.62 14.32 16.20
N GLY A 145 6.96 13.15 16.13
CA GLY A 145 6.27 12.54 17.27
C GLY A 145 7.24 12.09 18.36
N ARG A 146 8.41 11.58 17.99
CA ARG A 146 9.47 11.21 18.92
C ARG A 146 10.03 12.46 19.64
N THR A 147 10.29 13.52 18.88
CA THR A 147 10.84 14.77 19.43
C THR A 147 9.84 15.52 20.32
N SER A 148 8.56 15.55 19.94
CA SER A 148 7.49 16.16 20.75
C SER A 148 7.11 15.33 21.97
N GLY A 149 7.47 14.03 21.98
CA GLY A 149 7.08 13.07 23.02
C GLY A 149 5.67 12.55 22.88
N GLU A 150 5.00 12.78 21.75
CA GLU A 150 3.74 12.12 21.39
C GLU A 150 3.93 10.63 21.10
N LEU A 151 5.11 10.25 20.62
CA LEU A 151 5.51 8.88 20.37
C LEU A 151 6.65 8.50 21.32
N GLN A 152 6.60 7.23 21.79
CA GLN A 152 7.67 6.60 22.55
C GLN A 152 8.01 5.25 21.90
N PRO A 153 8.63 5.28 20.70
CA PRO A 153 8.82 4.08 19.91
C PRO A 153 9.75 3.08 20.61
N VAL A 154 9.50 1.80 20.37
CA VAL A 154 10.33 0.68 20.84
C VAL A 154 11.70 0.69 20.17
N HIS A 155 11.75 1.15 18.93
CA HIS A 155 12.97 1.27 18.13
C HIS A 155 13.17 2.73 17.72
N ASP A 156 14.41 3.21 17.76
CA ASP A 156 14.76 4.58 17.39
C ASP A 156 14.65 4.85 15.88
N ASP A 157 14.65 3.80 15.06
CA ASP A 157 14.45 3.92 13.63
C ASP A 157 13.02 3.52 13.20
N PRO A 158 12.46 4.18 12.18
CA PRO A 158 11.10 3.91 11.71
C PRO A 158 10.98 2.63 10.86
N PHE A 159 12.09 2.04 10.40
CA PHE A 159 12.09 0.92 9.46
C PHE A 159 11.46 -0.34 10.06
N HIS A 160 11.71 -0.62 11.33
CA HIS A 160 11.11 -1.77 12.02
C HIS A 160 9.59 -1.65 12.09
N THR A 161 9.08 -0.46 12.44
CA THR A 161 7.62 -0.22 12.48
C THR A 161 7.00 -0.31 11.09
N ALA A 162 7.62 0.32 10.07
CA ALA A 162 7.15 0.26 8.70
C ALA A 162 7.17 -1.17 8.16
N SER A 163 8.27 -1.92 8.39
CA SER A 163 8.39 -3.32 7.98
C SER A 163 7.34 -4.20 8.61
N ALA A 164 7.08 -4.05 9.91
CA ALA A 164 6.06 -4.83 10.61
C ALA A 164 4.66 -4.58 10.05
N LEU A 165 4.28 -3.32 9.78
CA LEU A 165 2.96 -2.97 9.25
C LEU A 165 2.77 -3.39 7.79
N ILE A 166 3.75 -3.06 6.94
CA ILE A 166 3.71 -3.39 5.52
C ILE A 166 3.75 -4.91 5.34
N GLY A 167 4.72 -5.57 5.97
CA GLY A 167 4.93 -7.00 5.87
C GLY A 167 3.72 -7.79 6.36
N ALA A 168 3.20 -7.47 7.56
CA ALA A 168 2.04 -8.15 8.12
C ALA A 168 0.83 -8.06 7.19
N THR A 169 0.48 -6.86 6.68
CA THR A 169 -0.71 -6.68 5.84
C THR A 169 -0.53 -7.31 4.46
N VAL A 170 0.63 -7.09 3.83
CA VAL A 170 0.91 -7.62 2.49
C VAL A 170 0.91 -9.16 2.52
N PHE A 171 1.61 -9.76 3.48
CA PHE A 171 1.66 -11.21 3.62
C PHE A 171 0.29 -11.82 3.96
N TYR A 172 -0.45 -11.21 4.89
CA TYR A 172 -1.79 -11.64 5.29
C TYR A 172 -2.74 -11.71 4.10
N VAL A 173 -2.81 -10.63 3.30
CA VAL A 173 -3.76 -10.54 2.18
C VAL A 173 -3.34 -11.40 0.99
N SER A 174 -2.03 -11.55 0.71
CA SER A 174 -1.56 -12.12 -0.55
C SER A 174 -1.03 -13.55 -0.47
N ALA A 175 -0.54 -13.98 0.69
CA ALA A 175 0.21 -15.23 0.82
C ALA A 175 -0.28 -16.15 1.93
N PHE A 176 -0.78 -15.63 3.05
CA PHE A 176 -1.08 -16.44 4.23
C PHE A 176 -2.10 -17.55 3.95
N ALA A 177 -3.18 -17.26 3.21
CA ALA A 177 -4.18 -18.25 2.85
C ALA A 177 -3.61 -19.43 2.03
N ALA A 178 -2.54 -19.21 1.26
CA ALA A 178 -1.89 -20.27 0.49
C ALA A 178 -1.09 -21.29 1.34
N LEU A 179 -0.84 -20.98 2.62
CA LEU A 179 -0.19 -21.87 3.57
C LEU A 179 -1.17 -22.77 4.32
N LEU A 180 -2.48 -22.57 4.12
CA LEU A 180 -3.54 -23.29 4.82
C LEU A 180 -4.28 -24.21 3.85
N PRO A 181 -5.00 -25.24 4.34
CA PRO A 181 -5.87 -26.04 3.50
C PRO A 181 -6.88 -25.16 2.74
N PRO A 182 -7.19 -25.50 1.48
CA PRO A 182 -8.14 -24.73 0.67
C PRO A 182 -9.51 -24.60 1.34
N GLY A 183 -9.99 -23.37 1.49
CA GLY A 183 -11.30 -23.06 2.06
C GLY A 183 -11.34 -22.82 3.56
N ASP A 184 -10.25 -23.08 4.30
CA ASP A 184 -10.23 -22.87 5.76
C ASP A 184 -10.12 -21.39 6.17
N PHE A 185 -9.62 -20.53 5.25
CA PHE A 185 -9.36 -19.15 5.57
C PHE A 185 -9.49 -18.22 4.35
N ASP A 186 -10.37 -17.22 4.47
CA ASP A 186 -10.47 -16.10 3.52
C ASP A 186 -10.00 -14.79 4.19
N PRO A 187 -8.81 -14.26 3.85
CA PRO A 187 -8.31 -13.02 4.43
C PRO A 187 -9.16 -11.80 4.07
N LEU A 188 -10.04 -11.90 3.08
CA LEU A 188 -10.91 -10.82 2.61
C LEU A 188 -12.33 -10.91 3.17
N ALA A 189 -12.66 -11.94 3.95
CA ALA A 189 -13.92 -12.00 4.67
C ALA A 189 -14.05 -10.79 5.63
N PRO A 190 -15.24 -10.17 5.72
CA PRO A 190 -15.43 -8.93 6.48
C PRO A 190 -14.94 -8.99 7.94
N GLU A 191 -15.19 -10.10 8.62
CA GLU A 191 -14.74 -10.35 9.98
C GLU A 191 -13.22 -10.46 10.10
N GLN A 192 -12.55 -11.08 9.10
CA GLN A 192 -11.11 -11.22 9.04
C GLN A 192 -10.43 -9.86 8.76
N VAL A 193 -10.98 -9.09 7.84
CA VAL A 193 -10.51 -7.72 7.57
C VAL A 193 -10.64 -6.84 8.81
N ALA A 194 -11.79 -6.90 9.51
CA ALA A 194 -12.00 -6.13 10.72
C ALA A 194 -11.05 -6.55 11.85
N ALA A 195 -10.78 -7.85 11.99
CA ALA A 195 -9.81 -8.38 12.95
C ALA A 195 -8.40 -7.90 12.61
N HIS A 196 -7.96 -8.07 11.36
CA HIS A 196 -6.64 -7.65 10.92
C HIS A 196 -6.40 -6.13 11.11
N LYS A 197 -7.41 -5.30 10.80
CA LYS A 197 -7.32 -3.85 11.03
C LYS A 197 -7.13 -3.51 12.51
N ARG A 198 -7.89 -4.16 13.42
CA ARG A 198 -7.71 -3.98 14.86
C ARG A 198 -6.32 -4.38 15.32
N ASP A 199 -5.79 -5.47 14.80
CA ASP A 199 -4.46 -5.97 15.17
C ASP A 199 -3.34 -5.10 14.61
N ALA A 200 -3.48 -4.56 13.39
CA ALA A 200 -2.56 -3.58 12.84
C ALA A 200 -2.50 -2.31 13.69
N LEU A 201 -3.66 -1.79 14.13
CA LEU A 201 -3.74 -0.63 15.03
C LEU A 201 -3.13 -0.94 16.41
N ARG A 202 -3.37 -2.11 16.98
CA ARG A 202 -2.73 -2.51 18.25
C ARG A 202 -1.24 -2.61 18.12
N THR A 203 -0.77 -3.16 17.00
CA THR A 203 0.66 -3.32 16.72
C THR A 203 1.34 -1.95 16.62
N VAL A 204 0.80 -1.03 15.81
CA VAL A 204 1.41 0.30 15.68
C VAL A 204 1.41 1.07 17.00
N ARG A 205 0.31 1.00 17.77
CA ARG A 205 0.25 1.64 19.10
C ARG A 205 1.35 1.13 20.03
N ARG A 206 1.58 -0.18 20.06
CA ARG A 206 2.64 -0.79 20.87
C ARG A 206 4.04 -0.41 20.39
N LEU A 207 4.28 -0.50 19.07
CA LEU A 207 5.59 -0.19 18.49
C LEU A 207 5.97 1.28 18.65
N LEU A 208 4.98 2.18 18.60
CA LEU A 208 5.20 3.62 18.72
C LEU A 208 4.92 4.17 20.13
N GLY A 209 4.54 3.34 21.10
CA GLY A 209 4.23 3.76 22.46
C GLY A 209 3.04 4.73 22.54
N ILE A 210 2.09 4.64 21.60
CA ILE A 210 0.90 5.51 21.57
C ILE A 210 -0.01 5.16 22.75
N GLY A 211 -0.36 6.17 23.56
CA GLY A 211 -1.20 5.98 24.74
C GLY A 211 -0.48 5.41 25.97
N THR A 212 0.83 5.21 25.89
CA THR A 212 1.62 4.81 27.06
C THR A 212 1.90 6.05 27.92
N PRO A 213 1.59 6.04 29.25
CA PRO A 213 1.97 7.15 30.10
C PRO A 213 3.47 7.36 30.05
N ARG A 214 3.90 8.62 29.94
CA ARG A 214 5.32 9.00 29.93
C ARG A 214 6.01 8.32 31.11
N ARG A 215 6.98 7.45 30.88
CA ARG A 215 7.87 6.99 31.95
C ARG A 215 8.46 8.25 32.57
N ALA A 216 8.11 8.51 33.82
CA ALA A 216 8.77 9.54 34.58
C ALA A 216 10.27 9.27 34.47
N ALA A 217 11.02 10.24 33.91
CA ALA A 217 12.47 10.15 33.89
C ALA A 217 12.91 9.82 35.30
N GLU A 218 13.54 8.67 35.50
CA GLU A 218 14.16 8.31 36.76
C GLU A 218 15.12 9.45 37.09
N ARG A 219 14.65 10.34 37.96
CA ARG A 219 15.52 11.27 38.66
C ARG A 219 16.38 10.42 39.58
N THR A 220 17.42 9.79 39.04
CA THR A 220 18.53 9.34 39.82
C THR A 220 19.27 10.60 40.33
N GLY A 221 18.65 11.23 41.31
CA GLY A 221 19.40 11.99 42.29
C GLY A 221 20.14 10.98 43.14
N ARG A 222 21.42 10.84 42.90
CA ARG A 222 22.32 10.20 43.85
C ARG A 222 22.80 11.28 44.78
N PRO A 223 22.72 11.09 46.12
CA PRO A 223 23.30 11.97 47.11
C PRO A 223 24.82 12.03 47.01
#